data_b0c9178957ed5e30e0d5c80b94914f5e
#
_entry.id   b0c9178957ed5e30e0d5c80b94914f5e
#
_cell.length_a   1.000
_cell.length_b   1.000
_cell.length_c   1.000
_cell.angle_alpha   90.00
_cell.angle_beta   90.00
_cell.angle_gamma   90.00
#
_symmetry.space_group_name_H-M   'P 1'
#
loop_
_entity.id
_entity.type
_entity.pdbx_description
1 polymer ?
#
loop_
_entity_poly.entity_id
_entity_poly.type
_entity_poly.pdbx_seq_one_letter_code
_entity_poly.pdbx_strand_id
1 'polypeptide(L)'
;MNFDFSKLLEPQKAHVMKLMDSLYINGTAVDLSETGTGKSYSAAWVAKHFNSPVVVVCPKVVIPNWHNVLKEFGIKAHVVINFEKLTRGNTEHLSFLNGRDNTPDDYQIHFPKNALVIIDECHKCKGFDSKNSDFLIALKKNHYKLLLLSATAATNPLEMKSFGFATTLHNLVSFRSFVFDSGAYTGRFGGYQIDIGSRQAIEAMANIHDKLFNRFKVASRMTRKMFDKIFPDNRVIADVFDMGTNTDKINRIYEIMERELAELEESSSNYSEHHFAIMTKARRKVELLKVPTMVDMIKDLYDEGISPVVFVNFTDTVDAIINQLGKNNTYSQSVARIVGGQSDKARQADITDFQADRKRIMIANLAAGNAGVSLHDLNGNHPRHSILSPSFSAINMLQALGRIHRAEGKTPCVQKVLFAANTIEEDACRRVQAKLNNLESLNDGDLTFSVRVI
;
A
#
# COMPACT_ATOMS: atom_id res chain seq x y z
N MET A 1 22.88 26.02 11.77
CA MET A 1 22.95 25.54 10.38
C MET A 1 21.83 26.21 9.60
N ASN A 2 22.16 26.90 8.51
CA ASN A 2 21.11 27.41 7.61
C ASN A 2 20.65 26.26 6.70
N PHE A 3 19.41 25.78 6.91
CA PHE A 3 18.81 24.75 6.10
C PHE A 3 18.11 25.36 4.87
N ASP A 4 18.36 24.79 3.69
CA ASP A 4 17.66 25.18 2.46
C ASP A 4 16.32 24.39 2.35
N PHE A 5 15.21 25.08 2.48
CA PHE A 5 13.86 24.55 2.36
C PHE A 5 13.19 24.86 1.01
N SER A 6 13.92 25.40 0.04
CA SER A 6 13.35 25.91 -1.22
C SER A 6 12.59 24.84 -2.03
N LYS A 7 12.93 23.57 -1.84
CA LYS A 7 12.31 22.43 -2.53
C LYS A 7 11.20 21.75 -1.72
N LEU A 8 10.84 22.30 -0.57
CA LEU A 8 9.81 21.75 0.30
C LEU A 8 8.59 22.65 0.36
N LEU A 9 7.43 22.03 0.38
CA LEU A 9 6.16 22.69 0.70
C LEU A 9 6.12 23.04 2.19
N GLU A 10 5.31 24.04 2.56
CA GLU A 10 5.30 24.59 3.92
C GLU A 10 5.08 23.51 5.02
N PRO A 11 4.11 22.60 4.90
CA PRO A 11 3.94 21.54 5.90
C PRO A 11 5.13 20.58 6.02
N GLN A 12 5.90 20.39 4.95
CA GLN A 12 7.06 19.50 4.94
C GLN A 12 8.23 20.07 5.77
N LYS A 13 8.36 21.37 5.90
CA LYS A 13 9.49 22.02 6.61
C LYS A 13 9.57 21.60 8.08
N ALA A 14 8.47 21.71 8.81
CA ALA A 14 8.41 21.28 10.21
C ALA A 14 8.53 19.75 10.34
N HIS A 15 7.99 19.01 9.37
CA HIS A 15 8.03 17.55 9.35
C HIS A 15 9.44 17.02 9.20
N VAL A 16 10.24 17.52 8.25
CA VAL A 16 11.61 17.06 8.04
C VAL A 16 12.53 17.34 9.22
N MET A 17 12.29 18.44 9.96
CA MET A 17 13.02 18.72 11.19
C MET A 17 12.77 17.67 12.26
N LYS A 18 11.51 17.24 12.45
CA LYS A 18 11.18 16.14 13.38
C LYS A 18 11.85 14.82 12.98
N LEU A 19 11.91 14.51 11.68
CA LEU A 19 12.61 13.32 11.21
C LEU A 19 14.12 13.41 11.46
N MET A 20 14.73 14.56 11.23
CA MET A 20 16.15 14.79 11.54
C MET A 20 16.44 14.61 13.03
N ASP A 21 15.66 15.23 13.90
CA ASP A 21 15.81 15.12 15.35
C ASP A 21 15.73 13.65 15.80
N SER A 22 14.75 12.91 15.26
CA SER A 22 14.61 11.50 15.57
C SER A 22 15.79 10.66 15.09
N LEU A 23 16.34 10.91 13.90
CA LEU A 23 17.54 10.22 13.43
C LEU A 23 18.77 10.47 14.33
N TYR A 24 18.93 11.68 14.83
CA TYR A 24 20.02 12.00 15.74
C TYR A 24 19.84 11.36 17.13
N ILE A 25 18.63 11.39 17.67
CA ILE A 25 18.33 10.91 19.03
C ILE A 25 18.20 9.39 19.05
N ASN A 26 17.35 8.83 18.16
CA ASN A 26 16.91 7.43 18.19
C ASN A 26 17.66 6.54 17.18
N GLY A 27 18.40 7.14 16.24
CA GLY A 27 19.00 6.41 15.12
C GLY A 27 17.99 5.87 14.10
N THR A 28 16.70 6.10 14.35
CA THR A 28 15.58 5.69 13.49
C THR A 28 14.58 6.82 13.45
N ALA A 29 14.05 7.14 12.27
CA ALA A 29 12.91 8.02 12.09
C ALA A 29 11.86 7.37 11.19
N VAL A 30 10.60 7.67 11.43
CA VAL A 30 9.47 7.09 10.67
C VAL A 30 8.61 8.22 10.11
N ASP A 31 8.44 8.23 8.80
CA ASP A 31 7.49 9.09 8.10
C ASP A 31 6.21 8.29 7.80
N LEU A 32 5.17 8.54 8.57
CA LEU A 32 3.83 7.94 8.41
C LEU A 32 2.86 8.88 7.69
N SER A 33 3.39 9.78 6.87
CA SER A 33 2.57 10.72 6.11
C SER A 33 1.70 10.03 5.08
N GLU A 34 0.52 10.61 4.83
CA GLU A 34 -0.42 10.09 3.85
C GLU A 34 0.18 10.02 2.45
N THR A 35 -0.42 9.18 1.60
CA THR A 35 -0.01 9.08 0.20
C THR A 35 -0.19 10.42 -0.51
N GLY A 36 0.81 10.79 -1.34
CA GLY A 36 0.76 12.03 -2.10
C GLY A 36 1.32 13.28 -1.40
N THR A 37 1.65 13.22 -0.11
CA THR A 37 2.20 14.36 0.65
C THR A 37 3.69 14.64 0.41
N GLY A 38 4.35 13.87 -0.47
CA GLY A 38 5.74 14.07 -0.85
C GLY A 38 6.76 13.44 0.09
N LYS A 39 6.48 12.25 0.65
CA LYS A 39 7.43 11.49 1.49
C LYS A 39 8.84 11.37 0.89
N SER A 40 8.93 11.06 -0.41
CA SER A 40 10.23 10.92 -1.08
C SER A 40 11.01 12.24 -1.11
N TYR A 41 10.33 13.39 -1.26
CA TYR A 41 10.95 14.72 -1.19
C TYR A 41 11.42 15.05 0.23
N SER A 42 10.60 14.76 1.23
CA SER A 42 10.98 14.90 2.65
C SER A 42 12.19 14.04 2.98
N ALA A 43 12.21 12.78 2.54
CA ALA A 43 13.33 11.87 2.77
C ALA A 43 14.60 12.29 2.04
N ALA A 44 14.50 12.78 0.79
CA ALA A 44 15.64 13.30 0.05
C ALA A 44 16.23 14.57 0.72
N TRP A 45 15.37 15.46 1.23
CA TRP A 45 15.82 16.61 1.99
C TRP A 45 16.57 16.20 3.25
N VAL A 46 16.01 15.26 4.02
CA VAL A 46 16.67 14.69 5.21
C VAL A 46 18.02 14.08 4.83
N ALA A 47 18.06 13.27 3.78
CA ALA A 47 19.28 12.63 3.29
C ALA A 47 20.38 13.63 2.91
N LYS A 48 20.01 14.72 2.23
CA LYS A 48 20.93 15.80 1.87
C LYS A 48 21.56 16.47 3.09
N HIS A 49 20.75 16.75 4.11
CA HIS A 49 21.21 17.50 5.28
C HIS A 49 21.81 16.59 6.36
N PHE A 50 21.52 15.28 6.34
CA PHE A 50 22.12 14.30 7.22
C PHE A 50 23.58 14.02 6.85
N ASN A 51 23.98 14.30 5.61
CA ASN A 51 25.34 14.22 5.08
C ASN A 51 26.05 12.86 5.29
N SER A 52 25.33 11.79 4.99
CA SER A 52 25.83 10.41 5.05
C SER A 52 25.64 9.72 3.70
N PRO A 53 26.40 8.64 3.39
CA PRO A 53 26.09 7.81 2.24
C PRO A 53 24.62 7.36 2.27
N VAL A 54 23.90 7.50 1.15
CA VAL A 54 22.47 7.21 1.06
C VAL A 54 22.26 5.87 0.39
N VAL A 55 21.52 5.00 1.07
CA VAL A 55 21.01 3.74 0.53
C VAL A 55 19.49 3.83 0.49
N VAL A 56 18.88 3.50 -0.65
CA VAL A 56 17.42 3.45 -0.78
C VAL A 56 16.99 2.04 -1.11
N VAL A 57 16.16 1.45 -0.25
CA VAL A 57 15.51 0.17 -0.48
C VAL A 57 14.02 0.45 -0.72
N CYS A 58 13.51 0.09 -1.89
CA CYS A 58 12.17 0.47 -2.31
C CYS A 58 11.55 -0.58 -3.23
N PRO A 59 10.24 -0.52 -3.53
CA PRO A 59 9.66 -1.32 -4.59
C PRO A 59 10.31 -1.04 -5.95
N LYS A 60 10.48 -2.09 -6.78
CA LYS A 60 11.16 -1.99 -8.09
C LYS A 60 10.63 -0.85 -8.96
N VAL A 61 9.32 -0.67 -8.95
CA VAL A 61 8.63 0.31 -9.82
C VAL A 61 8.95 1.77 -9.47
N VAL A 62 9.33 2.07 -8.22
CA VAL A 62 9.65 3.44 -7.79
C VAL A 62 11.13 3.79 -7.90
N ILE A 63 11.99 2.86 -8.29
CA ILE A 63 13.43 3.12 -8.50
C ILE A 63 13.69 4.32 -9.43
N PRO A 64 13.03 4.43 -10.62
CA PRO A 64 13.22 5.58 -11.49
C PRO A 64 12.83 6.91 -10.83
N ASN A 65 11.73 6.90 -10.07
CA ASN A 65 11.30 8.09 -9.32
C ASN A 65 12.33 8.49 -8.26
N TRP A 66 12.89 7.53 -7.51
CA TRP A 66 13.93 7.80 -6.55
C TRP A 66 15.18 8.41 -7.19
N HIS A 67 15.62 7.90 -8.34
CA HIS A 67 16.74 8.51 -9.07
C HIS A 67 16.46 9.95 -9.47
N ASN A 68 15.24 10.27 -9.92
CA ASN A 68 14.85 11.64 -10.29
C ASN A 68 14.84 12.55 -9.04
N VAL A 69 14.21 12.13 -7.96
CA VAL A 69 14.15 12.92 -6.72
C VAL A 69 15.56 13.17 -6.16
N LEU A 70 16.38 12.12 -6.05
CA LEU A 70 17.75 12.27 -5.54
C LEU A 70 18.59 13.20 -6.44
N LYS A 71 18.47 13.10 -7.77
CA LYS A 71 19.13 14.00 -8.72
C LYS A 71 18.69 15.46 -8.53
N GLU A 72 17.40 15.69 -8.32
CA GLU A 72 16.85 17.02 -8.05
C GLU A 72 17.46 17.65 -6.79
N PHE A 73 17.69 16.85 -5.73
CA PHE A 73 18.36 17.29 -4.50
C PHE A 73 19.90 17.30 -4.61
N GLY A 74 20.47 16.90 -5.75
CA GLY A 74 21.91 16.82 -5.94
C GLY A 74 22.59 15.70 -5.13
N ILE A 75 21.87 14.63 -4.83
CA ILE A 75 22.35 13.48 -4.04
C ILE A 75 22.78 12.36 -4.98
N LYS A 76 24.02 11.88 -4.79
CA LYS A 76 24.48 10.62 -5.39
C LYS A 76 24.31 9.52 -4.35
N ALA A 77 23.28 8.68 -4.51
CA ALA A 77 23.09 7.54 -3.64
C ALA A 77 24.22 6.51 -3.82
N HIS A 78 24.56 5.81 -2.72
CA HIS A 78 25.41 4.62 -2.79
C HIS A 78 24.74 3.53 -3.62
N VAL A 79 23.46 3.28 -3.34
CA VAL A 79 22.61 2.37 -4.12
C VAL A 79 21.13 2.73 -3.98
N VAL A 80 20.36 2.49 -5.05
CA VAL A 80 18.89 2.43 -5.04
C VAL A 80 18.51 1.04 -5.55
N ILE A 81 17.90 0.22 -4.70
CA ILE A 81 17.69 -1.21 -4.94
C ILE A 81 16.30 -1.66 -4.46
N ASN A 82 15.73 -2.66 -5.11
CA ASN A 82 14.47 -3.24 -4.64
C ASN A 82 14.67 -4.38 -3.64
N PHE A 83 13.66 -4.59 -2.79
CA PHE A 83 13.66 -5.61 -1.75
C PHE A 83 14.01 -7.00 -2.30
N GLU A 84 13.35 -7.41 -3.38
CA GLU A 84 13.46 -8.77 -3.94
C GLU A 84 14.87 -9.06 -4.48
N LYS A 85 15.54 -8.05 -5.07
CA LYS A 85 16.91 -8.19 -5.53
C LYS A 85 17.88 -8.27 -4.35
N LEU A 86 17.66 -7.42 -3.34
CA LEU A 86 18.52 -7.33 -2.17
C LEU A 86 18.39 -8.59 -1.30
N THR A 87 17.17 -8.98 -0.91
CA THR A 87 16.94 -10.09 0.02
C THR A 87 17.08 -11.49 -0.57
N ARG A 88 17.34 -11.62 -1.90
CA ARG A 88 17.82 -12.88 -2.49
C ARG A 88 19.24 -13.24 -2.05
N GLY A 89 19.99 -12.25 -1.54
CA GLY A 89 21.40 -12.41 -1.17
C GLY A 89 22.33 -12.55 -2.36
N ASN A 90 23.64 -12.76 -2.06
CA ASN A 90 24.71 -12.89 -3.05
C ASN A 90 24.79 -11.70 -4.02
N THR A 91 24.59 -10.50 -3.48
CA THR A 91 24.81 -9.23 -4.15
C THR A 91 26.07 -8.57 -3.55
N GLU A 92 26.61 -7.56 -4.23
CA GLU A 92 27.67 -6.73 -3.65
C GLU A 92 27.26 -6.00 -2.37
N HIS A 93 25.95 -5.95 -2.08
CA HIS A 93 25.36 -5.20 -0.95
C HIS A 93 24.92 -6.09 0.21
N LEU A 94 24.65 -7.37 -0.04
CA LEU A 94 24.17 -8.33 0.95
C LEU A 94 24.63 -9.74 0.61
N SER A 95 25.18 -10.43 1.61
CA SER A 95 25.44 -11.87 1.58
C SER A 95 24.89 -12.54 2.83
N PHE A 96 24.89 -13.87 2.86
CA PHE A 96 24.42 -14.65 3.99
C PHE A 96 25.56 -15.47 4.59
N LEU A 97 25.63 -15.49 5.92
CA LEU A 97 26.62 -16.29 6.64
C LEU A 97 26.42 -17.78 6.33
N ASN A 98 27.45 -18.43 5.83
CA ASN A 98 27.40 -19.85 5.41
C ASN A 98 26.28 -20.18 4.40
N GLY A 99 25.85 -19.20 3.59
CA GLY A 99 24.76 -19.36 2.62
C GLY A 99 23.37 -19.55 3.25
N ARG A 100 23.19 -19.24 4.54
CA ARG A 100 21.92 -19.36 5.27
C ARG A 100 21.27 -18.00 5.44
N ASP A 101 19.97 -17.95 5.29
CA ASP A 101 19.13 -16.75 5.45
C ASP A 101 17.99 -16.97 6.45
N ASN A 102 18.21 -17.81 7.46
CA ASN A 102 17.17 -18.29 8.37
C ASN A 102 16.89 -17.32 9.52
N THR A 103 17.85 -16.47 9.88
CA THR A 103 17.73 -15.52 10.98
C THR A 103 18.31 -14.15 10.61
N PRO A 104 17.93 -13.06 11.31
CA PRO A 104 18.54 -11.75 11.09
C PRO A 104 20.06 -11.71 11.29
N ASP A 105 20.63 -12.60 12.07
CA ASP A 105 22.06 -12.67 12.36
C ASP A 105 22.86 -13.30 11.20
N ASP A 106 22.21 -13.98 10.29
CA ASP A 106 22.84 -14.53 9.08
C ASP A 106 23.11 -13.45 8.00
N TYR A 107 22.51 -12.27 8.13
CA TYR A 107 22.60 -11.19 7.16
C TYR A 107 23.92 -10.41 7.29
N GLN A 108 24.79 -10.51 6.30
CA GLN A 108 26.01 -9.70 6.18
C GLN A 108 25.76 -8.52 5.25
N ILE A 109 25.62 -7.33 5.83
CA ILE A 109 25.29 -6.11 5.12
C ILE A 109 26.55 -5.36 4.75
N HIS A 110 26.75 -5.06 3.47
CA HIS A 110 27.94 -4.44 2.89
C HIS A 110 27.75 -2.95 2.56
N PHE A 111 26.76 -2.30 3.17
CA PHE A 111 26.62 -0.84 3.06
C PHE A 111 27.73 -0.11 3.83
N PRO A 112 28.07 1.14 3.48
CA PRO A 112 28.94 1.97 4.30
C PRO A 112 28.41 2.05 5.74
N LYS A 113 29.26 1.85 6.76
CA LYS A 113 28.83 1.75 8.18
C LYS A 113 28.04 2.96 8.69
N ASN A 114 28.30 4.14 8.14
CA ASN A 114 27.61 5.39 8.49
C ASN A 114 26.46 5.73 7.51
N ALA A 115 26.00 4.78 6.70
CA ALA A 115 24.94 5.04 5.74
C ALA A 115 23.61 5.36 6.43
N LEU A 116 22.87 6.30 5.83
CA LEU A 116 21.45 6.47 6.04
C LEU A 116 20.71 5.52 5.10
N VAL A 117 19.99 4.55 5.69
CA VAL A 117 19.20 3.59 4.93
C VAL A 117 17.75 4.05 4.94
N ILE A 118 17.26 4.43 3.77
CA ILE A 118 15.87 4.80 3.53
C ILE A 118 15.13 3.55 3.07
N ILE A 119 14.08 3.16 3.79
CA ILE A 119 13.21 2.03 3.44
C ILE A 119 11.85 2.59 3.04
N ASP A 120 11.59 2.63 1.74
CA ASP A 120 10.32 3.08 1.19
C ASP A 120 9.33 1.92 1.15
N GLU A 121 8.07 2.19 1.51
CA GLU A 121 7.02 1.21 1.74
C GLU A 121 7.42 0.17 2.81
N CYS A 122 7.88 0.66 3.96
CA CYS A 122 8.39 -0.18 5.06
C CYS A 122 7.36 -1.18 5.61
N HIS A 123 6.06 -1.03 5.30
CA HIS A 123 5.03 -2.05 5.57
C HIS A 123 5.32 -3.40 4.89
N LYS A 124 6.18 -3.45 3.86
CA LYS A 124 6.68 -4.71 3.29
C LYS A 124 7.54 -5.53 4.26
N CYS A 125 7.98 -4.93 5.36
CA CYS A 125 8.73 -5.59 6.42
C CYS A 125 7.84 -6.11 7.57
N LYS A 126 6.51 -6.02 7.47
CA LYS A 126 5.57 -6.41 8.54
C LYS A 126 5.40 -7.92 8.74
N GLY A 127 5.76 -8.73 7.76
CA GLY A 127 5.63 -10.20 7.84
C GLY A 127 6.45 -10.77 8.99
N PHE A 128 5.82 -11.63 9.81
CA PHE A 128 6.41 -12.14 11.05
C PHE A 128 7.76 -12.84 10.84
N ASP A 129 7.86 -13.70 9.83
CA ASP A 129 9.06 -14.47 9.46
C ASP A 129 9.44 -14.25 7.99
N SER A 130 9.34 -13.00 7.52
CA SER A 130 9.71 -12.66 6.16
C SER A 130 11.15 -12.18 6.05
N LYS A 131 11.81 -12.47 4.93
CA LYS A 131 13.17 -11.98 4.65
C LYS A 131 13.31 -10.47 4.76
N ASN A 132 12.27 -9.71 4.42
CA ASN A 132 12.26 -8.26 4.58
C ASN A 132 12.22 -7.84 6.05
N SER A 133 11.48 -8.58 6.90
CA SER A 133 11.44 -8.38 8.34
C SER A 133 12.83 -8.63 8.94
N ASP A 134 13.45 -9.74 8.60
CA ASP A 134 14.79 -10.12 9.09
C ASP A 134 15.86 -9.14 8.63
N PHE A 135 15.75 -8.65 7.39
CA PHE A 135 16.65 -7.61 6.88
C PHE A 135 16.52 -6.30 7.67
N LEU A 136 15.30 -5.84 7.98
CA LEU A 136 15.10 -4.63 8.80
C LEU A 136 15.68 -4.81 10.22
N ILE A 137 15.49 -5.98 10.81
CA ILE A 137 16.08 -6.33 12.12
C ILE A 137 17.61 -6.33 12.03
N ALA A 138 18.18 -6.93 10.99
CA ALA A 138 19.61 -6.96 10.76
C ALA A 138 20.21 -5.55 10.61
N LEU A 139 19.56 -4.66 9.87
CA LEU A 139 19.98 -3.26 9.77
C LEU A 139 20.03 -2.58 11.14
N LYS A 140 18.99 -2.75 11.96
CA LYS A 140 18.95 -2.16 13.30
C LYS A 140 20.01 -2.75 14.23
N LYS A 141 20.24 -4.07 14.20
CA LYS A 141 21.31 -4.75 14.96
C LYS A 141 22.71 -4.24 14.56
N ASN A 142 22.90 -3.93 13.29
CA ASN A 142 24.16 -3.38 12.77
C ASN A 142 24.26 -1.85 12.92
N HIS A 143 23.38 -1.22 13.70
CA HIS A 143 23.39 0.21 14.06
C HIS A 143 23.29 1.18 12.88
N TYR A 144 22.73 0.77 11.74
CA TYR A 144 22.44 1.70 10.65
C TYR A 144 21.43 2.76 11.07
N LYS A 145 21.58 3.96 10.53
CA LYS A 145 20.56 5.00 10.64
C LYS A 145 19.41 4.68 9.67
N LEU A 146 18.18 4.64 10.19
CA LEU A 146 17.00 4.16 9.44
C LEU A 146 15.99 5.27 9.26
N LEU A 147 15.62 5.55 8.03
CA LEU A 147 14.47 6.39 7.67
C LEU A 147 13.41 5.51 7.01
N LEU A 148 12.36 5.22 7.75
CA LEU A 148 11.28 4.31 7.35
C LEU A 148 10.10 5.11 6.81
N LEU A 149 9.67 4.84 5.58
CA LEU A 149 8.58 5.56 4.92
C LEU A 149 7.41 4.61 4.66
N SER A 150 6.23 4.96 5.11
CA SER A 150 4.97 4.29 4.74
C SER A 150 3.79 5.17 5.08
N ALA A 151 2.68 5.09 4.36
CA ALA A 151 1.43 5.68 4.80
C ALA A 151 0.79 4.86 5.95
N THR A 152 1.08 3.56 6.00
CA THR A 152 0.58 2.59 6.98
C THR A 152 1.69 1.61 7.32
N ALA A 153 2.31 1.71 8.50
CA ALA A 153 3.41 0.82 8.87
C ALA A 153 2.91 -0.57 9.31
N ALA A 154 1.86 -0.61 10.11
CA ALA A 154 1.24 -1.83 10.63
C ALA A 154 -0.24 -1.58 10.92
N THR A 155 -1.05 -2.62 10.85
CA THR A 155 -2.50 -2.56 11.11
C THR A 155 -2.89 -3.24 12.43
N ASN A 156 -1.99 -4.04 12.99
CA ASN A 156 -2.18 -4.71 14.26
C ASN A 156 -0.84 -4.99 14.96
N PRO A 157 -0.85 -5.31 16.27
CA PRO A 157 0.38 -5.57 17.05
C PRO A 157 1.23 -6.73 16.55
N LEU A 158 0.66 -7.75 15.89
CA LEU A 158 1.43 -8.90 15.38
C LEU A 158 2.37 -8.49 14.23
N GLU A 159 2.02 -7.44 13.49
CA GLU A 159 2.82 -6.90 12.40
C GLU A 159 4.00 -6.04 12.87
N MET A 160 4.15 -5.85 14.20
CA MET A 160 5.13 -4.95 14.79
C MET A 160 6.50 -5.58 15.07
N LYS A 161 6.76 -6.86 14.70
CA LYS A 161 8.01 -7.56 15.06
C LYS A 161 9.27 -6.76 14.64
N SER A 162 9.46 -6.53 13.38
CA SER A 162 10.63 -5.79 12.87
C SER A 162 10.52 -4.29 13.07
N PHE A 163 9.35 -3.72 12.78
CA PHE A 163 9.09 -2.30 12.90
C PHE A 163 9.18 -1.83 14.37
N GLY A 164 8.56 -2.56 15.29
CA GLY A 164 8.62 -2.26 16.72
C GLY A 164 10.02 -2.39 17.29
N PHE A 165 10.79 -3.37 16.82
CA PHE A 165 12.21 -3.49 17.18
C PHE A 165 13.03 -2.31 16.63
N ALA A 166 12.83 -1.93 15.37
CA ALA A 166 13.54 -0.82 14.75
C ALA A 166 13.25 0.52 15.46
N THR A 167 12.02 0.71 15.94
CA THR A 167 11.56 1.91 16.65
C THR A 167 11.71 1.83 18.17
N THR A 168 12.31 0.77 18.70
CA THR A 168 12.55 0.54 20.13
C THR A 168 11.29 0.42 21.00
N LEU A 169 10.15 0.06 20.40
CA LEU A 169 8.91 -0.24 21.15
C LEU A 169 9.04 -1.49 22.01
N HIS A 170 9.81 -2.45 21.56
CA HIS A 170 10.16 -3.68 22.24
C HIS A 170 11.54 -4.18 21.77
N ASN A 171 12.13 -5.12 22.49
CA ASN A 171 13.24 -5.93 22.00
C ASN A 171 12.73 -7.28 21.44
N LEU A 172 13.57 -8.01 20.72
CA LEU A 172 13.17 -9.27 20.09
C LEU A 172 12.77 -10.35 21.12
N VAL A 173 13.41 -10.36 22.30
CA VAL A 173 13.10 -11.31 23.36
C VAL A 173 11.75 -11.02 23.98
N SER A 174 11.41 -9.74 24.18
CA SER A 174 10.12 -9.34 24.77
C SER A 174 8.98 -9.25 23.75
N PHE A 175 9.19 -9.54 22.47
CA PHE A 175 8.14 -9.45 21.47
C PHE A 175 6.94 -10.34 21.78
N ARG A 176 7.19 -11.56 22.29
CA ARG A 176 6.12 -12.46 22.72
C ARG A 176 5.23 -11.81 23.79
N SER A 177 5.83 -11.27 24.85
CA SER A 177 5.06 -10.56 25.88
C SER A 177 4.31 -9.37 25.31
N PHE A 178 4.99 -8.58 24.45
CA PHE A 178 4.40 -7.42 23.79
C PHE A 178 3.10 -7.77 23.02
N VAL A 179 3.08 -8.87 22.27
CA VAL A 179 1.86 -9.25 21.53
C VAL A 179 0.77 -9.80 22.43
N PHE A 180 1.11 -10.58 23.46
CA PHE A 180 0.11 -11.07 24.45
C PHE A 180 -0.48 -9.93 25.27
N ASP A 181 0.33 -8.98 25.72
CA ASP A 181 -0.12 -7.77 26.42
C ASP A 181 -1.03 -6.90 25.53
N SER A 182 -0.90 -7.06 24.20
CA SER A 182 -1.72 -6.39 23.19
C SER A 182 -3.00 -7.16 22.82
N GLY A 183 -3.32 -8.25 23.50
CA GLY A 183 -4.53 -9.04 23.27
C GLY A 183 -4.38 -10.20 22.29
N ALA A 184 -3.16 -10.58 21.94
CA ALA A 184 -2.93 -11.78 21.14
C ALA A 184 -3.11 -13.05 22.00
N TYR A 185 -3.49 -14.14 21.35
CA TYR A 185 -3.62 -15.47 21.94
C TYR A 185 -3.01 -16.53 21.01
N THR A 186 -2.75 -17.70 21.54
CA THR A 186 -2.28 -18.83 20.73
C THR A 186 -3.48 -19.48 20.06
N GLY A 187 -3.47 -19.53 18.73
CA GLY A 187 -4.52 -20.18 17.97
C GLY A 187 -4.52 -21.71 18.14
N ARG A 188 -5.64 -22.35 17.75
CA ARG A 188 -5.87 -23.81 17.88
C ARG A 188 -4.77 -24.67 17.22
N PHE A 189 -4.17 -24.16 16.15
CA PHE A 189 -3.12 -24.85 15.38
C PHE A 189 -1.71 -24.30 15.63
N GLY A 190 -1.52 -23.58 16.75
CA GLY A 190 -0.31 -22.83 17.01
C GLY A 190 -0.30 -21.48 16.29
N GLY A 191 0.76 -20.69 16.49
CA GLY A 191 0.84 -19.32 15.98
C GLY A 191 0.05 -18.31 16.83
N TYR A 192 0.31 -17.03 16.61
CA TYR A 192 -0.37 -15.96 17.31
C TYR A 192 -1.55 -15.45 16.51
N GLN A 193 -2.67 -15.25 17.18
CA GLN A 193 -3.88 -14.64 16.63
C GLN A 193 -4.29 -13.45 17.50
N ILE A 194 -4.97 -12.48 16.91
CA ILE A 194 -5.49 -11.30 17.59
C ILE A 194 -6.84 -10.93 17.01
N ASP A 195 -7.81 -10.67 17.87
CA ASP A 195 -9.06 -10.03 17.48
C ASP A 195 -8.82 -8.51 17.41
N ILE A 196 -8.66 -8.00 16.19
CA ILE A 196 -8.36 -6.59 15.90
C ILE A 196 -9.49 -5.68 16.43
N GLY A 197 -10.73 -6.18 16.48
CA GLY A 197 -11.90 -5.45 16.99
C GLY A 197 -12.00 -5.46 18.52
N SER A 198 -11.21 -6.26 19.22
CA SER A 198 -11.23 -6.32 20.67
C SER A 198 -10.79 -4.99 21.30
N ARG A 199 -11.38 -4.65 22.44
CA ARG A 199 -11.01 -3.46 23.21
C ARG A 199 -9.50 -3.43 23.50
N GLN A 200 -8.93 -4.56 23.86
CA GLN A 200 -7.51 -4.68 24.21
C GLN A 200 -6.60 -4.39 23.01
N ALA A 201 -6.93 -4.89 21.82
CA ALA A 201 -6.15 -4.61 20.61
C ALA A 201 -6.25 -3.13 20.20
N ILE A 202 -7.42 -2.52 20.33
CA ILE A 202 -7.63 -1.09 20.03
C ILE A 202 -6.83 -0.23 21.02
N GLU A 203 -6.88 -0.51 22.30
CA GLU A 203 -6.11 0.21 23.33
C GLU A 203 -4.60 0.01 23.13
N ALA A 204 -4.15 -1.18 22.74
CA ALA A 204 -2.75 -1.45 22.41
C ALA A 204 -2.27 -0.62 21.24
N MET A 205 -3.04 -0.54 20.15
CA MET A 205 -2.68 0.29 18.98
C MET A 205 -2.66 1.78 19.35
N ALA A 206 -3.57 2.27 20.17
CA ALA A 206 -3.55 3.64 20.68
C ALA A 206 -2.28 3.92 21.52
N ASN A 207 -1.87 2.97 22.37
CA ASN A 207 -0.64 3.07 23.17
C ASN A 207 0.62 3.03 22.28
N ILE A 208 0.64 2.21 21.24
CA ILE A 208 1.73 2.17 20.26
C ILE A 208 1.84 3.53 19.56
N HIS A 209 0.72 4.09 19.12
CA HIS A 209 0.67 5.41 18.51
C HIS A 209 1.23 6.48 19.45
N ASP A 210 0.76 6.52 20.71
CA ASP A 210 1.27 7.47 21.72
C ASP A 210 2.78 7.36 21.92
N LYS A 211 3.30 6.13 22.03
CA LYS A 211 4.74 5.88 22.16
C LYS A 211 5.52 6.39 20.95
N LEU A 212 5.06 6.12 19.74
CA LEU A 212 5.78 6.51 18.51
C LEU A 212 5.80 8.04 18.30
N PHE A 213 4.67 8.70 18.51
CA PHE A 213 4.51 10.12 18.18
C PHE A 213 4.83 11.05 19.34
N ASN A 214 4.44 10.70 20.56
CA ASN A 214 4.51 11.62 21.72
C ASN A 214 5.69 11.33 22.64
N ARG A 215 5.87 10.06 23.04
CA ARG A 215 6.91 9.71 24.03
C ARG A 215 8.30 9.56 23.40
N PHE A 216 8.44 8.73 22.38
CA PHE A 216 9.74 8.51 21.73
C PHE A 216 10.00 9.52 20.60
N LYS A 217 8.93 10.13 20.09
CA LYS A 217 8.97 11.09 18.98
C LYS A 217 9.74 10.54 17.77
N VAL A 218 9.63 9.23 17.57
CA VAL A 218 10.32 8.53 16.46
C VAL A 218 9.54 8.62 15.16
N ALA A 219 8.25 8.86 15.23
CA ALA A 219 7.37 9.01 14.08
C ALA A 219 6.91 10.45 13.89
N SER A 220 6.74 10.85 12.64
CA SER A 220 6.10 12.10 12.24
C SER A 220 5.15 11.84 11.08
N ARG A 221 4.09 12.65 10.96
CA ARG A 221 3.04 12.46 9.98
C ARG A 221 2.55 13.79 9.44
N MET A 222 2.40 13.85 8.13
CA MET A 222 1.65 14.89 7.43
C MET A 222 0.36 14.29 6.89
N THR A 223 -0.74 15.03 7.05
CA THR A 223 -2.03 14.69 6.46
C THR A 223 -2.29 15.57 5.25
N ARG A 224 -3.12 15.12 4.30
CA ARG A 224 -3.51 15.93 3.14
C ARG A 224 -4.18 17.25 3.54
N LYS A 225 -4.91 17.25 4.67
CA LYS A 225 -5.53 18.47 5.23
C LYS A 225 -4.53 19.60 5.51
N MET A 226 -3.26 19.29 5.78
CA MET A 226 -2.21 20.30 5.96
C MET A 226 -1.85 21.01 4.65
N PHE A 227 -2.31 20.49 3.51
CA PHE A 227 -2.01 20.97 2.16
C PHE A 227 -3.26 21.50 1.44
N ASP A 228 -4.27 21.96 2.16
CA ASP A 228 -5.64 22.29 1.68
C ASP A 228 -5.72 23.10 0.38
N LYS A 229 -4.67 23.86 0.02
CA LYS A 229 -4.62 24.66 -1.21
C LYS A 229 -3.85 24.00 -2.36
N ILE A 230 -3.25 22.85 -2.12
CA ILE A 230 -2.32 22.21 -3.06
C ILE A 230 -2.95 20.95 -3.68
N PHE A 231 -3.85 20.31 -2.93
CA PHE A 231 -4.60 19.16 -3.43
C PHE A 231 -5.92 19.62 -4.03
N PRO A 232 -6.31 19.08 -5.20
CA PRO A 232 -7.64 19.30 -5.74
C PRO A 232 -8.70 18.63 -4.84
N ASP A 233 -9.95 19.03 -5.00
CA ASP A 233 -11.06 18.37 -4.31
C ASP A 233 -11.11 16.87 -4.67
N ASN A 234 -11.36 16.05 -3.66
CA ASN A 234 -11.48 14.60 -3.80
C ASN A 234 -12.72 14.07 -3.12
N ARG A 235 -13.55 13.37 -3.85
CA ARG A 235 -14.73 12.70 -3.31
C ARG A 235 -14.57 11.19 -3.46
N VAL A 236 -14.53 10.48 -2.33
CA VAL A 236 -14.56 9.01 -2.31
C VAL A 236 -15.99 8.55 -2.01
N ILE A 237 -16.50 7.62 -2.81
CA ILE A 237 -17.85 7.07 -2.71
C ILE A 237 -17.72 5.55 -2.70
N ALA A 238 -18.21 4.91 -1.65
CA ALA A 238 -18.49 3.48 -1.67
C ALA A 238 -19.97 3.30 -1.90
N ASP A 239 -20.36 2.57 -2.91
CA ASP A 239 -21.75 2.40 -3.24
C ASP A 239 -22.02 1.02 -3.85
N VAL A 240 -23.28 0.61 -3.79
CA VAL A 240 -23.76 -0.62 -4.39
C VAL A 240 -24.31 -0.34 -5.78
N PHE A 241 -23.90 -1.17 -6.74
CA PHE A 241 -24.27 -1.03 -8.14
C PHE A 241 -25.07 -2.25 -8.60
N ASP A 242 -26.06 -2.03 -9.42
CA ASP A 242 -26.84 -3.11 -10.03
C ASP A 242 -25.94 -3.91 -11.00
N MET A 243 -25.94 -5.23 -10.85
CA MET A 243 -25.22 -6.16 -11.74
C MET A 243 -26.13 -6.80 -12.77
N GLY A 244 -27.37 -6.37 -12.85
CA GLY A 244 -28.37 -6.91 -13.77
C GLY A 244 -28.54 -8.42 -13.61
N THR A 245 -28.53 -9.16 -14.69
CA THR A 245 -28.67 -10.64 -14.70
C THR A 245 -27.51 -11.37 -14.02
N ASN A 246 -26.45 -10.70 -13.63
CA ASN A 246 -25.30 -11.30 -12.93
C ASN A 246 -25.48 -11.35 -11.41
N THR A 247 -26.44 -10.62 -10.82
CA THR A 247 -26.68 -10.60 -9.37
C THR A 247 -26.92 -12.01 -8.81
N ASP A 248 -27.80 -12.81 -9.44
CA ASP A 248 -28.07 -14.17 -9.00
C ASP A 248 -26.86 -15.10 -9.12
N LYS A 249 -26.02 -14.90 -10.16
CA LYS A 249 -24.77 -15.65 -10.32
C LYS A 249 -23.77 -15.31 -9.24
N ILE A 250 -23.68 -14.03 -8.85
CA ILE A 250 -22.82 -13.56 -7.77
C ILE A 250 -23.26 -14.19 -6.45
N ASN A 251 -24.54 -14.15 -6.12
CA ASN A 251 -25.07 -14.77 -4.91
C ASN A 251 -24.77 -16.26 -4.86
N ARG A 252 -24.98 -16.99 -5.96
CA ARG A 252 -24.66 -18.42 -6.03
C ARG A 252 -23.18 -18.70 -5.82
N ILE A 253 -22.27 -17.84 -6.30
CA ILE A 253 -20.83 -18.00 -6.07
C ILE A 253 -20.53 -17.83 -4.58
N TYR A 254 -21.12 -16.87 -3.91
CA TYR A 254 -20.96 -16.65 -2.49
C TYR A 254 -21.55 -17.79 -1.64
N GLU A 255 -22.72 -18.31 -1.98
CA GLU A 255 -23.31 -19.49 -1.33
C GLU A 255 -22.41 -20.74 -1.43
N ILE A 256 -21.79 -20.95 -2.60
CA ILE A 256 -20.80 -22.05 -2.79
C ILE A 256 -19.57 -21.81 -1.92
N MET A 257 -19.05 -20.58 -1.90
CA MET A 257 -17.91 -20.21 -1.07
C MET A 257 -18.19 -20.49 0.41
N GLU A 258 -19.36 -20.10 0.90
CA GLU A 258 -19.79 -20.34 2.29
C GLU A 258 -19.80 -21.81 2.64
N ARG A 259 -20.37 -22.64 1.75
CA ARG A 259 -20.40 -24.08 1.93
C ARG A 259 -19.00 -24.70 1.94
N GLU A 260 -18.13 -24.32 0.98
CA GLU A 260 -16.74 -24.79 0.91
C GLU A 260 -15.97 -24.39 2.19
N LEU A 261 -16.24 -23.21 2.76
CA LEU A 261 -15.62 -22.74 4.00
C LEU A 261 -16.13 -23.52 5.24
N ALA A 262 -17.44 -23.79 5.33
CA ALA A 262 -18.01 -24.58 6.42
C ALA A 262 -17.48 -26.03 6.42
N GLU A 263 -17.39 -26.67 5.25
CA GLU A 263 -16.79 -27.99 5.10
C GLU A 263 -15.30 -28.01 5.51
N LEU A 264 -14.58 -26.92 5.22
CA LEU A 264 -13.17 -26.78 5.61
C LEU A 264 -12.99 -26.66 7.13
N GLU A 265 -13.89 -25.96 7.82
CA GLU A 265 -13.87 -25.84 9.29
C GLU A 265 -13.99 -27.19 10.00
N GLU A 266 -14.72 -28.14 9.40
CA GLU A 266 -14.89 -29.49 9.95
C GLU A 266 -13.68 -30.41 9.69
N SER A 267 -12.89 -30.19 8.63
CA SER A 267 -11.91 -31.16 8.09
C SER A 267 -10.43 -30.89 8.35
N SER A 268 -10.04 -29.82 9.01
CA SER A 268 -8.78 -29.09 9.06
C SER A 268 -7.45 -29.83 9.23
N SER A 269 -6.52 -29.69 8.26
CA SER A 269 -5.07 -29.74 8.50
C SER A 269 -4.28 -28.53 7.96
N ASN A 270 -4.83 -27.71 7.07
CA ASN A 270 -4.20 -26.49 6.53
C ASN A 270 -5.24 -25.38 6.33
N TYR A 271 -5.97 -25.06 7.40
CA TYR A 271 -7.13 -24.17 7.36
C TYR A 271 -6.85 -22.80 6.70
N SER A 272 -5.77 -22.10 7.04
CA SER A 272 -5.52 -20.73 6.58
C SER A 272 -5.23 -20.63 5.08
N GLU A 273 -4.46 -21.56 4.52
CA GLU A 273 -4.12 -21.55 3.08
C GLU A 273 -5.33 -21.91 2.22
N HIS A 274 -6.09 -22.96 2.62
CA HIS A 274 -7.29 -23.39 1.91
C HIS A 274 -8.41 -22.33 2.02
N HIS A 275 -8.61 -21.73 3.19
CA HIS A 275 -9.55 -20.63 3.40
C HIS A 275 -9.27 -19.46 2.44
N PHE A 276 -8.01 -19.02 2.37
CA PHE A 276 -7.62 -17.93 1.47
C PHE A 276 -7.81 -18.30 -0.02
N ALA A 277 -7.52 -19.54 -0.39
CA ALA A 277 -7.70 -20.03 -1.76
C ALA A 277 -9.19 -20.03 -2.18
N ILE A 278 -10.10 -20.52 -1.31
CA ILE A 278 -11.55 -20.52 -1.54
C ILE A 278 -12.07 -19.10 -1.75
N MET A 279 -11.73 -18.19 -0.84
CA MET A 279 -12.14 -16.78 -0.94
C MET A 279 -11.60 -16.11 -2.21
N THR A 280 -10.35 -16.36 -2.56
CA THR A 280 -9.72 -15.78 -3.75
C THR A 280 -10.41 -16.28 -5.02
N LYS A 281 -10.72 -17.58 -5.10
CA LYS A 281 -11.47 -18.20 -6.22
C LYS A 281 -12.86 -17.58 -6.40
N ALA A 282 -13.59 -17.39 -5.30
CA ALA A 282 -14.92 -16.78 -5.34
C ALA A 282 -14.83 -15.33 -5.81
N ARG A 283 -14.00 -14.51 -5.20
CA ARG A 283 -13.83 -13.09 -5.57
C ARG A 283 -13.37 -12.88 -7.01
N ARG A 284 -12.48 -13.74 -7.53
CA ARG A 284 -12.06 -13.69 -8.93
C ARG A 284 -13.24 -13.89 -9.88
N LYS A 285 -14.12 -14.85 -9.60
CA LYS A 285 -15.32 -15.09 -10.40
C LYS A 285 -16.31 -13.93 -10.29
N VAL A 286 -16.54 -13.41 -9.09
CA VAL A 286 -17.44 -12.28 -8.86
C VAL A 286 -16.93 -11.01 -9.56
N GLU A 287 -15.63 -10.72 -9.48
CA GLU A 287 -15.05 -9.54 -10.13
C GLU A 287 -15.24 -9.61 -11.66
N LEU A 288 -15.08 -10.80 -12.26
CA LEU A 288 -15.37 -11.00 -13.69
C LEU A 288 -16.85 -10.74 -14.05
N LEU A 289 -17.79 -11.08 -13.16
CA LEU A 289 -19.23 -10.81 -13.37
C LEU A 289 -19.59 -9.32 -13.26
N LYS A 290 -18.74 -8.49 -12.64
CA LYS A 290 -18.89 -7.04 -12.56
C LYS A 290 -18.36 -6.31 -13.81
N VAL A 291 -17.62 -6.98 -14.68
CA VAL A 291 -16.98 -6.37 -15.86
C VAL A 291 -17.97 -5.60 -16.75
N PRO A 292 -19.17 -6.10 -17.08
CA PRO A 292 -20.13 -5.32 -17.88
C PRO A 292 -20.43 -3.95 -17.26
N THR A 293 -20.78 -3.91 -15.98
CA THR A 293 -21.06 -2.65 -15.24
C THR A 293 -19.84 -1.72 -15.23
N MET A 294 -18.62 -2.27 -15.01
CA MET A 294 -17.40 -1.46 -15.07
C MET A 294 -17.18 -0.86 -16.47
N VAL A 295 -17.41 -1.63 -17.52
CA VAL A 295 -17.23 -1.18 -18.91
C VAL A 295 -18.22 -0.08 -19.26
N ASP A 296 -19.48 -0.18 -18.82
CA ASP A 296 -20.47 0.87 -19.05
C ASP A 296 -20.07 2.15 -18.31
N MET A 297 -19.65 2.06 -17.04
CA MET A 297 -19.11 3.22 -16.29
C MET A 297 -17.87 3.84 -16.95
N ILE A 298 -16.97 3.03 -17.54
CA ILE A 298 -15.81 3.52 -18.27
C ILE A 298 -16.22 4.34 -19.48
N LYS A 299 -17.19 3.85 -20.25
CA LYS A 299 -17.68 4.53 -21.46
C LYS A 299 -18.36 5.85 -21.10
N ASP A 300 -19.25 5.82 -20.11
CA ASP A 300 -19.96 7.02 -19.66
C ASP A 300 -18.96 8.12 -19.25
N LEU A 301 -17.99 7.79 -18.40
CA LEU A 301 -16.95 8.74 -17.98
C LEU A 301 -16.12 9.25 -19.18
N TYR A 302 -15.71 8.35 -20.07
CA TYR A 302 -14.91 8.71 -21.24
C TYR A 302 -15.67 9.67 -22.16
N ASP A 303 -16.95 9.41 -22.42
CA ASP A 303 -17.80 10.20 -23.30
C ASP A 303 -18.13 11.57 -22.67
N GLU A 304 -18.17 11.66 -21.33
CA GLU A 304 -18.24 12.92 -20.56
C GLU A 304 -16.93 13.74 -20.56
N GLY A 305 -15.89 13.29 -21.23
CA GLY A 305 -14.58 13.98 -21.27
C GLY A 305 -13.68 13.69 -20.06
N ILE A 306 -14.07 12.77 -19.18
CA ILE A 306 -13.34 12.33 -18.01
C ILE A 306 -12.40 11.17 -18.39
N SER A 307 -11.25 11.07 -17.73
CA SER A 307 -10.34 9.93 -17.90
C SER A 307 -10.52 8.92 -16.78
N PRO A 308 -11.19 7.77 -17.05
CA PRO A 308 -11.38 6.72 -16.05
C PRO A 308 -10.07 6.00 -15.71
N VAL A 309 -9.86 5.75 -14.41
CA VAL A 309 -8.78 4.92 -13.87
C VAL A 309 -9.41 3.75 -13.12
N VAL A 310 -9.27 2.55 -13.65
CA VAL A 310 -9.90 1.35 -13.12
C VAL A 310 -8.88 0.51 -12.37
N PHE A 311 -9.18 0.19 -11.11
CA PHE A 311 -8.36 -0.69 -10.29
C PHE A 311 -9.12 -1.98 -10.00
N VAL A 312 -8.53 -3.11 -10.40
CA VAL A 312 -9.08 -4.45 -10.22
C VAL A 312 -8.07 -5.38 -9.54
N ASN A 313 -8.55 -6.46 -8.92
CA ASN A 313 -7.66 -7.35 -8.17
C ASN A 313 -6.97 -8.38 -9.08
N PHE A 314 -7.58 -8.78 -10.20
CA PHE A 314 -7.11 -9.90 -11.00
C PHE A 314 -6.77 -9.48 -12.44
N THR A 315 -5.72 -10.08 -13.00
CA THR A 315 -5.28 -9.83 -14.39
C THR A 315 -6.34 -10.25 -15.40
N ASP A 316 -7.05 -11.36 -15.15
CA ASP A 316 -8.15 -11.80 -16.02
C ASP A 316 -9.25 -10.73 -16.15
N THR A 317 -9.50 -9.97 -15.08
CA THR A 317 -10.48 -8.87 -15.11
C THR A 317 -9.98 -7.73 -15.98
N VAL A 318 -8.68 -7.41 -15.94
CA VAL A 318 -8.06 -6.43 -16.84
C VAL A 318 -8.27 -6.86 -18.29
N ASP A 319 -7.94 -8.12 -18.61
CA ASP A 319 -8.07 -8.65 -19.97
C ASP A 319 -9.53 -8.67 -20.43
N ALA A 320 -10.47 -9.02 -19.55
CA ALA A 320 -11.91 -9.03 -19.86
C ALA A 320 -12.44 -7.61 -20.16
N ILE A 321 -12.04 -6.60 -19.39
CA ILE A 321 -12.41 -5.20 -19.65
C ILE A 321 -11.84 -4.74 -20.99
N ILE A 322 -10.54 -5.00 -21.26
CA ILE A 322 -9.89 -4.62 -22.52
C ILE A 322 -10.58 -5.29 -23.71
N ASN A 323 -10.90 -6.58 -23.60
CA ASN A 323 -11.60 -7.32 -24.66
C ASN A 323 -13.00 -6.76 -24.94
N GLN A 324 -13.74 -6.32 -23.92
CA GLN A 324 -15.04 -5.70 -24.12
C GLN A 324 -14.94 -4.28 -24.73
N LEU A 325 -13.97 -3.48 -24.30
CA LEU A 325 -13.68 -2.17 -24.90
C LEU A 325 -13.16 -2.31 -26.32
N GLY A 326 -12.44 -3.39 -26.62
CA GLY A 326 -11.87 -3.72 -27.93
C GLY A 326 -12.89 -3.86 -29.07
N LYS A 327 -14.18 -4.02 -28.74
CA LYS A 327 -15.27 -4.06 -29.72
C LYS A 327 -15.56 -2.70 -30.37
N ASN A 328 -14.99 -1.63 -29.82
CA ASN A 328 -15.09 -0.27 -30.37
C ASN A 328 -13.71 0.38 -30.45
N ASN A 329 -13.30 0.79 -31.64
CA ASN A 329 -11.98 1.37 -31.89
C ASN A 329 -11.70 2.64 -31.08
N THR A 330 -12.72 3.45 -30.79
CA THR A 330 -12.58 4.70 -30.02
C THR A 330 -12.03 4.41 -28.62
N TYR A 331 -12.59 3.43 -27.92
CA TYR A 331 -12.14 3.10 -26.58
C TYR A 331 -10.85 2.29 -26.59
N SER A 332 -10.72 1.30 -27.51
CA SER A 332 -9.55 0.38 -27.54
C SER A 332 -8.25 1.09 -27.79
N GLN A 333 -8.22 2.11 -28.63
CA GLN A 333 -7.02 2.92 -28.91
C GLN A 333 -6.64 3.83 -27.74
N SER A 334 -7.59 4.14 -26.86
CA SER A 334 -7.38 4.99 -25.69
C SER A 334 -6.99 4.23 -24.40
N VAL A 335 -6.79 2.91 -24.48
CA VAL A 335 -6.47 2.10 -23.29
C VAL A 335 -4.98 2.07 -23.01
N ALA A 336 -4.62 2.44 -21.79
CA ALA A 336 -3.33 2.18 -21.14
C ALA A 336 -3.52 1.14 -20.03
N ARG A 337 -2.52 0.33 -19.72
CA ARG A 337 -2.63 -0.71 -18.70
C ARG A 337 -1.42 -0.79 -17.77
N ILE A 338 -1.66 -1.24 -16.54
CA ILE A 338 -0.62 -1.54 -15.56
C ILE A 338 -0.91 -2.91 -14.96
N VAL A 339 -0.17 -3.94 -15.39
CA VAL A 339 -0.38 -5.32 -14.98
C VAL A 339 0.93 -5.99 -14.54
N GLY A 340 0.81 -7.07 -13.76
CA GLY A 340 1.93 -7.93 -13.46
C GLY A 340 2.52 -8.58 -14.72
N GLY A 341 3.83 -8.77 -14.77
CA GLY A 341 4.52 -9.37 -15.94
C GLY A 341 4.72 -8.43 -17.14
N GLN A 342 4.15 -7.24 -17.14
CA GLN A 342 4.44 -6.23 -18.17
C GLN A 342 5.89 -5.75 -18.05
N SER A 343 6.58 -5.59 -19.20
CA SER A 343 7.94 -5.05 -19.20
C SER A 343 7.96 -3.60 -18.66
N ASP A 344 9.03 -3.22 -17.98
CA ASP A 344 9.16 -1.86 -17.42
C ASP A 344 9.03 -0.78 -18.50
N LYS A 345 9.57 -1.03 -19.73
CA LYS A 345 9.46 -0.13 -20.87
C LYS A 345 8.02 0.05 -21.34
N ALA A 346 7.28 -1.04 -21.49
CA ALA A 346 5.87 -0.97 -21.91
C ALA A 346 4.99 -0.30 -20.86
N ARG A 347 5.22 -0.59 -19.57
CA ARG A 347 4.53 0.06 -18.46
C ARG A 347 4.78 1.56 -18.44
N GLN A 348 6.04 1.99 -18.57
CA GLN A 348 6.38 3.40 -18.57
C GLN A 348 5.78 4.13 -19.77
N ALA A 349 5.74 3.49 -20.95
CA ALA A 349 5.07 4.03 -22.13
C ALA A 349 3.58 4.26 -21.89
N ASP A 350 2.87 3.25 -21.34
CA ASP A 350 1.45 3.38 -21.02
C ASP A 350 1.16 4.50 -19.99
N ILE A 351 1.99 4.63 -18.96
CA ILE A 351 1.88 5.71 -17.97
C ILE A 351 2.11 7.07 -18.63
N THR A 352 3.14 7.18 -19.48
CA THR A 352 3.48 8.43 -20.17
C THR A 352 2.37 8.85 -21.14
N ASP A 353 1.80 7.89 -21.88
CA ASP A 353 0.68 8.13 -22.79
C ASP A 353 -0.59 8.57 -22.06
N PHE A 354 -0.86 7.97 -20.90
CA PHE A 354 -2.00 8.35 -20.06
C PHE A 354 -1.81 9.74 -19.44
N GLN A 355 -0.61 10.05 -18.93
CA GLN A 355 -0.34 11.37 -18.34
C GLN A 355 -0.32 12.50 -19.39
N ALA A 356 0.00 12.19 -20.65
CA ALA A 356 -0.05 13.13 -21.77
C ALA A 356 -1.43 13.19 -22.48
N ASP A 357 -2.46 12.55 -21.91
CA ASP A 357 -3.83 12.45 -22.46
C ASP A 357 -3.91 11.81 -23.88
N ARG A 358 -2.83 11.15 -24.35
CA ARG A 358 -2.85 10.36 -25.59
C ARG A 358 -3.69 9.10 -25.47
N LYS A 359 -3.67 8.50 -24.29
CA LYS A 359 -4.58 7.44 -23.87
C LYS A 359 -5.36 7.93 -22.66
N ARG A 360 -6.68 7.81 -22.70
CA ARG A 360 -7.54 8.40 -21.67
C ARG A 360 -8.19 7.39 -20.72
N ILE A 361 -8.00 6.08 -20.95
CA ILE A 361 -8.51 5.01 -20.11
C ILE A 361 -7.31 4.28 -19.50
N MET A 362 -7.21 4.23 -18.17
CA MET A 362 -6.19 3.46 -17.47
C MET A 362 -6.83 2.27 -16.78
N ILE A 363 -6.33 1.07 -17.03
CA ILE A 363 -6.77 -0.15 -16.33
C ILE A 363 -5.58 -0.75 -15.61
N ALA A 364 -5.67 -0.87 -14.29
CA ALA A 364 -4.57 -1.31 -13.44
C ALA A 364 -4.97 -2.48 -12.54
N ASN A 365 -4.11 -3.49 -12.47
CA ASN A 365 -4.19 -4.45 -11.38
C ASN A 365 -3.71 -3.78 -10.09
N LEU A 366 -4.48 -3.91 -8.98
CA LEU A 366 -4.19 -3.28 -7.69
C LEU A 366 -2.77 -3.57 -7.21
N ALA A 367 -2.33 -4.81 -7.29
CA ALA A 367 -0.98 -5.20 -6.85
C ALA A 367 0.13 -4.53 -7.69
N ALA A 368 -0.07 -4.38 -8.99
CA ALA A 368 0.88 -3.74 -9.90
C ALA A 368 0.77 -2.21 -9.90
N GLY A 369 -0.44 -1.66 -9.76
CA GLY A 369 -0.73 -0.24 -9.74
C GLY A 369 -0.37 0.45 -8.42
N ASN A 370 -0.29 -0.31 -7.31
CA ASN A 370 0.04 0.24 -6.00
C ASN A 370 1.50 0.67 -5.84
N ALA A 371 2.37 0.33 -6.75
CA ALA A 371 3.78 0.65 -6.63
C ALA A 371 4.12 2.01 -7.25
N GLY A 372 3.95 3.09 -6.49
CA GLY A 372 4.59 4.39 -6.76
C GLY A 372 4.14 5.19 -8.00
N VAL A 373 3.11 4.73 -8.72
CA VAL A 373 2.63 5.39 -9.94
C VAL A 373 1.76 6.60 -9.58
N SER A 374 1.93 7.71 -10.31
CA SER A 374 1.07 8.89 -10.23
C SER A 374 0.16 8.93 -11.46
N LEU A 375 -1.16 9.02 -11.25
CA LEU A 375 -2.17 9.00 -12.31
C LEU A 375 -3.14 10.19 -12.21
N HIS A 376 -2.78 11.22 -11.44
CA HIS A 376 -3.56 12.46 -11.32
C HIS A 376 -3.47 13.30 -12.58
N ASP A 377 -4.41 14.20 -12.76
CA ASP A 377 -4.42 15.09 -13.91
C ASP A 377 -3.32 16.17 -13.79
N LEU A 378 -2.40 16.18 -14.74
CA LEU A 378 -1.31 17.17 -14.81
C LEU A 378 -1.63 18.33 -15.74
N ASN A 379 -2.58 18.17 -16.66
CA ASN A 379 -2.82 19.09 -17.77
C ASN A 379 -4.05 19.98 -17.55
N GLY A 380 -5.02 19.52 -16.75
CA GLY A 380 -6.28 20.22 -16.50
C GLY A 380 -7.35 19.99 -17.58
N ASN A 381 -7.09 19.11 -18.57
CA ASN A 381 -7.99 18.89 -19.69
C ASN A 381 -9.01 17.77 -19.43
N HIS A 382 -8.63 16.75 -18.69
CA HIS A 382 -9.41 15.56 -18.46
C HIS A 382 -9.37 15.17 -16.99
N PRO A 383 -10.40 15.50 -16.19
CA PRO A 383 -10.49 15.05 -14.80
C PRO A 383 -10.29 13.54 -14.66
N ARG A 384 -9.63 13.09 -13.60
CA ARG A 384 -9.40 11.67 -13.35
C ARG A 384 -10.44 11.15 -12.38
N HIS A 385 -11.26 10.20 -12.79
CA HIS A 385 -12.18 9.48 -11.90
C HIS A 385 -11.72 8.02 -11.77
N SER A 386 -11.78 7.45 -10.58
CA SER A 386 -11.44 6.04 -10.42
C SER A 386 -12.65 5.16 -10.11
N ILE A 387 -12.59 3.94 -10.64
CA ILE A 387 -13.49 2.83 -10.36
C ILE A 387 -12.64 1.75 -9.69
N LEU A 388 -12.92 1.43 -8.44
CA LEU A 388 -12.18 0.45 -7.67
C LEU A 388 -13.02 -0.78 -7.40
N SER A 389 -12.52 -1.96 -7.76
CA SER A 389 -13.03 -3.22 -7.22
C SER A 389 -12.58 -3.37 -5.75
N PRO A 390 -13.46 -3.79 -4.82
CA PRO A 390 -13.07 -3.99 -3.43
C PRO A 390 -11.90 -4.98 -3.32
N SER A 391 -10.87 -4.60 -2.56
CA SER A 391 -9.68 -5.43 -2.32
C SER A 391 -9.83 -6.25 -1.04
N PHE A 392 -8.99 -7.28 -0.88
CA PHE A 392 -8.80 -7.95 0.41
C PHE A 392 -8.01 -7.10 1.42
N SER A 393 -7.21 -6.16 0.92
CA SER A 393 -6.29 -5.35 1.72
C SER A 393 -6.72 -3.90 1.72
N ALA A 394 -7.00 -3.37 2.91
CA ALA A 394 -7.27 -1.95 3.12
C ALA A 394 -6.09 -1.09 2.69
N ILE A 395 -4.86 -1.55 2.93
CA ILE A 395 -3.64 -0.87 2.48
C ILE A 395 -3.62 -0.71 0.97
N ASN A 396 -3.90 -1.78 0.23
CA ASN A 396 -3.94 -1.74 -1.23
C ASN A 396 -5.02 -0.78 -1.74
N MET A 397 -6.19 -0.79 -1.12
CA MET A 397 -7.28 0.12 -1.46
C MET A 397 -6.92 1.58 -1.20
N LEU A 398 -6.36 1.89 -0.02
CA LEU A 398 -5.91 3.23 0.34
C LEU A 398 -4.79 3.74 -0.59
N GLN A 399 -3.87 2.86 -0.98
CA GLN A 399 -2.83 3.20 -1.94
C GLN A 399 -3.40 3.51 -3.32
N ALA A 400 -4.38 2.73 -3.80
CA ALA A 400 -5.06 2.99 -5.08
C ALA A 400 -5.80 4.34 -5.05
N LEU A 401 -6.54 4.63 -3.98
CA LEU A 401 -7.21 5.93 -3.78
C LEU A 401 -6.23 7.11 -3.79
N GLY A 402 -4.98 6.91 -3.41
CA GLY A 402 -3.92 7.92 -3.48
C GLY A 402 -3.30 8.12 -4.85
N ARG A 403 -3.68 7.37 -5.91
CA ARG A 403 -3.01 7.45 -7.22
C ARG A 403 -3.49 8.59 -8.10
N ILE A 404 -4.77 8.92 -8.04
CA ILE A 404 -5.36 10.01 -8.83
C ILE A 404 -5.52 11.30 -8.02
N HIS A 405 -5.36 11.25 -6.70
CA HIS A 405 -5.45 12.40 -5.81
C HIS A 405 -4.07 12.73 -5.23
N ARG A 406 -3.42 13.72 -5.81
CA ARG A 406 -2.06 14.15 -5.42
C ARG A 406 -1.95 15.67 -5.42
N ALA A 407 -0.95 16.17 -4.69
CA ALA A 407 -0.49 17.55 -4.85
C ALA A 407 -0.19 17.81 -6.35
N GLU A 408 -0.44 19.03 -6.80
CA GLU A 408 -0.28 19.46 -8.20
C GLU A 408 -1.35 18.93 -9.18
N GLY A 409 -2.29 18.10 -8.75
CA GLY A 409 -3.46 17.74 -9.55
C GLY A 409 -4.23 19.00 -9.98
N LYS A 410 -4.60 19.09 -11.26
CA LYS A 410 -5.21 20.30 -11.83
C LYS A 410 -6.73 20.30 -11.74
N THR A 411 -7.35 19.12 -11.57
CA THR A 411 -8.81 18.97 -11.56
C THR A 411 -9.28 18.18 -10.35
N PRO A 412 -10.51 18.43 -9.87
CA PRO A 412 -11.16 17.58 -8.87
C PRO A 412 -11.27 16.13 -9.34
N CYS A 413 -11.28 15.20 -8.38
CA CYS A 413 -11.41 13.78 -8.70
C CYS A 413 -12.53 13.11 -7.89
N VAL A 414 -13.17 12.11 -8.50
CA VAL A 414 -14.17 11.25 -7.86
C VAL A 414 -13.66 9.81 -7.91
N GLN A 415 -13.77 9.12 -6.80
CA GLN A 415 -13.28 7.76 -6.63
C GLN A 415 -14.42 6.87 -6.14
N LYS A 416 -14.85 5.91 -6.98
CA LYS A 416 -15.98 5.02 -6.67
C LYS A 416 -15.44 3.62 -6.32
N VAL A 417 -15.81 3.12 -5.14
CA VAL A 417 -15.62 1.71 -4.77
C VAL A 417 -16.88 0.95 -5.09
N LEU A 418 -16.78 -0.04 -5.97
CA LEU A 418 -17.91 -0.72 -6.61
C LEU A 418 -18.25 -2.03 -5.90
N PHE A 419 -19.37 -2.05 -5.18
CA PHE A 419 -19.97 -3.24 -4.57
C PHE A 419 -21.19 -3.70 -5.36
N ALA A 420 -21.49 -5.00 -5.31
CA ALA A 420 -22.68 -5.54 -5.99
C ALA A 420 -23.92 -5.39 -5.10
N ALA A 421 -24.96 -4.75 -5.64
CA ALA A 421 -26.24 -4.61 -4.97
C ALA A 421 -26.97 -5.96 -4.83
N ASN A 422 -27.76 -6.10 -3.77
CA ASN A 422 -28.52 -7.31 -3.45
C ASN A 422 -27.64 -8.56 -3.24
N THR A 423 -26.42 -8.35 -2.70
CA THR A 423 -25.48 -9.41 -2.37
C THR A 423 -24.86 -9.17 -0.98
N ILE A 424 -24.09 -10.15 -0.48
CA ILE A 424 -23.37 -10.01 0.80
C ILE A 424 -22.34 -8.87 0.77
N GLU A 425 -22.01 -8.32 -0.38
CA GLU A 425 -21.10 -7.19 -0.48
C GLU A 425 -21.65 -5.89 0.12
N GLU A 426 -22.97 -5.77 0.27
CA GLU A 426 -23.60 -4.58 0.87
C GLU A 426 -23.15 -4.35 2.31
N ASP A 427 -22.89 -5.41 3.07
CA ASP A 427 -22.37 -5.29 4.43
C ASP A 427 -20.97 -4.67 4.45
N ALA A 428 -20.10 -5.08 3.54
CA ALA A 428 -18.77 -4.47 3.38
C ALA A 428 -18.90 -3.03 2.87
N CYS A 429 -19.82 -2.76 1.94
CA CYS A 429 -20.11 -1.40 1.48
C CYS A 429 -20.47 -0.48 2.65
N ARG A 430 -21.40 -0.89 3.52
CA ARG A 430 -21.82 -0.13 4.70
C ARG A 430 -20.66 0.14 5.66
N ARG A 431 -19.78 -0.86 5.91
CA ARG A 431 -18.57 -0.66 6.75
C ARG A 431 -17.61 0.34 6.14
N VAL A 432 -17.38 0.27 4.84
CA VAL A 432 -16.50 1.22 4.14
C VAL A 432 -17.13 2.62 4.14
N GLN A 433 -18.44 2.75 3.87
CA GLN A 433 -19.17 4.03 3.91
C GLN A 433 -19.02 4.71 5.28
N ALA A 434 -19.17 3.97 6.36
CA ALA A 434 -19.02 4.51 7.73
C ALA A 434 -17.62 5.08 8.00
N LYS A 435 -16.61 4.68 7.23
CA LYS A 435 -15.20 5.08 7.39
C LYS A 435 -14.69 6.05 6.33
N LEU A 436 -15.53 6.51 5.39
CA LEU A 436 -15.10 7.43 4.33
C LEU A 436 -14.55 8.76 4.86
N ASN A 437 -15.04 9.25 6.00
CA ASN A 437 -14.53 10.47 6.64
C ASN A 437 -13.18 10.27 7.34
N ASN A 438 -12.79 9.02 7.63
CA ASN A 438 -11.51 8.65 8.21
C ASN A 438 -11.04 7.33 7.61
N LEU A 439 -10.66 7.37 6.33
CA LEU A 439 -10.22 6.20 5.55
C LEU A 439 -9.04 5.47 6.18
N GLU A 440 -8.26 6.15 7.01
CA GLU A 440 -7.12 5.55 7.71
C GLU A 440 -7.52 4.57 8.81
N SER A 441 -8.76 4.66 9.29
CA SER A 441 -9.34 3.68 10.21
C SER A 441 -9.79 2.40 9.50
N LEU A 442 -9.72 2.35 8.16
CA LEU A 442 -10.08 1.18 7.38
C LEU A 442 -9.05 0.07 7.60
N ASN A 443 -9.55 -1.14 7.85
CA ASN A 443 -8.72 -2.34 8.01
C ASN A 443 -9.22 -3.48 7.12
N ASP A 444 -8.47 -4.57 7.06
CA ASP A 444 -8.80 -5.69 6.18
C ASP A 444 -10.14 -6.36 6.57
N GLY A 445 -10.51 -6.33 7.86
CA GLY A 445 -11.80 -6.84 8.34
C GLY A 445 -13.02 -6.09 7.77
N ASP A 446 -12.86 -4.80 7.45
CA ASP A 446 -13.95 -4.02 6.83
C ASP A 446 -14.24 -4.47 5.39
N LEU A 447 -13.27 -5.08 4.75
CA LEU A 447 -13.33 -5.57 3.37
C LEU A 447 -13.66 -7.06 3.26
N THR A 448 -13.79 -7.75 4.39
CA THR A 448 -14.21 -9.15 4.40
C THR A 448 -15.73 -9.24 4.23
N PHE A 449 -16.17 -10.22 3.46
CA PHE A 449 -17.57 -10.60 3.38
C PHE A 449 -17.80 -11.64 4.48
N SER A 450 -18.28 -11.19 5.63
CA SER A 450 -18.62 -12.12 6.72
C SER A 450 -19.99 -12.71 6.45
N VAL A 451 -20.02 -14.01 6.41
CA VAL A 451 -21.24 -14.79 6.51
C VAL A 451 -21.78 -14.60 7.93
N ARG A 452 -23.01 -14.13 8.05
CA ARG A 452 -23.76 -14.36 9.28
C ARG A 452 -24.16 -15.84 9.27
N VAL A 453 -23.47 -16.63 10.08
CA VAL A 453 -24.08 -17.92 10.54
C VAL A 453 -25.32 -17.50 11.31
N ILE A 454 -26.49 -17.74 10.70
CA ILE A 454 -27.80 -17.62 11.33
C ILE A 454 -27.96 -18.81 12.28
#